data_d89cdf06c97cea701d1ad605fe5f3ce9
#
_entry.id   d89cdf06c97cea701d1ad605fe5f3ce9
#
_cell.length_a   1.000
_cell.length_b   1.000
_cell.length_c   1.000
_cell.angle_alpha   90.00
_cell.angle_beta   90.00
_cell.angle_gamma   90.00
#
_symmetry.space_group_name_H-M   'P 1'
#
loop_
_entity.id
_entity.type
_entity.pdbx_description
1 polymer ?
#
loop_
_entity_poly.entity_id
_entity_poly.type
_entity_poly.pdbx_seq_one_letter_code
_entity_poly.pdbx_strand_id
1 'polypeptide(L)'
;RKESSAASDVYKRQVHEYQDLLRITVASAGNDHRLGANEAPPAIISMYLGDDLGELVDSIINDREYVSKGKQKMRTGVDVLPDFMKDTSDRNRTSPFAFTGNKFEFRALGSSLNIACPNYMLNTMVAEELSEFYDELKDADDMDAAIKALVKKVFTEHQNIIFNGNNYAPEWVEEAERRGLLNLKSLPDAMEHFLDKKNIDLFVKNKICSADEIRARYEIELESYSKQINIEALTMIDMAKKNILPAVTSYVRDLTDTALAKKALSDAIPTSVEEDLITSLSNKLVCFSKKTAELEEAVIKASDYSDDNLKYAKYYRETVFALMQELRAVGDAMETETASEYWPYPSYGELLFGV
;
A
#
# COMPACT_ATOMS: atom_id res chain seq x y z
N ARG A 1 15.42 18.40 21.65
CA ARG A 1 14.35 19.14 20.95
C ARG A 1 14.87 20.01 19.79
N LYS A 2 16.04 20.70 19.94
CA LYS A 2 16.65 21.44 18.83
C LYS A 2 17.12 20.53 17.70
N GLU A 3 17.66 19.35 18.03
CA GLU A 3 18.12 18.34 17.07
C GLU A 3 16.96 17.70 16.31
N SER A 4 15.80 17.50 16.96
CA SER A 4 14.60 16.95 16.31
C SER A 4 13.97 17.93 15.33
N SER A 5 14.05 19.25 15.57
CA SER A 5 13.55 20.25 14.62
C SER A 5 14.46 20.41 13.41
N ALA A 6 15.80 20.35 13.60
CA ALA A 6 16.76 20.39 12.51
C ALA A 6 16.67 19.15 11.58
N ALA A 7 16.29 17.98 12.11
CA ALA A 7 16.03 16.81 11.28
C ALA A 7 14.69 16.89 10.54
N SER A 8 13.73 17.66 11.07
CA SER A 8 12.38 17.78 10.46
C SER A 8 12.38 18.54 9.15
N ASP A 9 13.22 19.56 8.98
CA ASP A 9 13.31 20.33 7.73
C ASP A 9 13.94 19.50 6.61
N VAL A 10 15.04 18.81 6.88
CA VAL A 10 15.67 17.90 5.90
C VAL A 10 14.69 16.83 5.44
N TYR A 11 14.06 16.10 6.37
CA TYR A 11 13.11 15.05 6.01
C TYR A 11 11.85 15.58 5.31
N LYS A 12 11.39 16.78 5.67
CA LYS A 12 10.21 17.37 5.04
C LYS A 12 10.45 17.71 3.58
N ARG A 13 11.56 18.37 3.27
CA ARG A 13 11.96 18.69 1.91
C ARG A 13 12.17 17.41 1.12
N GLN A 14 12.97 16.48 1.61
CA GLN A 14 13.24 15.18 1.00
C GLN A 14 11.95 14.39 0.68
N VAL A 15 11.03 14.29 1.65
CA VAL A 15 9.77 13.54 1.45
C VAL A 15 8.90 14.19 0.39
N HIS A 16 8.87 15.52 0.31
CA HIS A 16 8.07 16.23 -0.69
C HIS A 16 8.70 16.17 -2.08
N GLU A 17 10.00 16.42 -2.21
CA GLU A 17 10.68 16.46 -3.50
C GLU A 17 10.85 15.07 -4.13
N TYR A 18 11.05 14.04 -3.29
CA TYR A 18 11.31 12.67 -3.70
C TYR A 18 10.22 11.68 -3.30
N GLN A 19 8.95 12.13 -3.19
CA GLN A 19 7.83 11.26 -2.87
C GLN A 19 7.66 10.09 -3.86
N ASP A 20 8.00 10.30 -5.13
CA ASP A 20 8.06 9.30 -6.18
C ASP A 20 9.09 8.20 -5.86
N LEU A 21 10.33 8.57 -5.52
CA LEU A 21 11.36 7.60 -5.11
C LEU A 21 10.99 6.86 -3.83
N LEU A 22 10.42 7.56 -2.84
CA LEU A 22 9.93 6.90 -1.62
C LEU A 22 8.85 5.86 -1.94
N ARG A 23 7.94 6.18 -2.86
CA ARG A 23 6.92 5.22 -3.30
C ARG A 23 7.54 4.05 -4.06
N ILE A 24 8.54 4.29 -4.91
CA ILE A 24 9.28 3.24 -5.63
C ILE A 24 9.96 2.28 -4.65
N THR A 25 10.52 2.78 -3.54
CA THR A 25 11.20 1.93 -2.55
C THR A 25 10.33 0.83 -1.96
N VAL A 26 9.03 0.99 -2.01
CA VAL A 26 8.03 0.06 -1.44
C VAL A 26 7.10 -0.52 -2.51
N ALA A 27 7.35 -0.20 -3.77
CA ALA A 27 6.57 -0.73 -4.89
C ALA A 27 6.95 -2.18 -5.17
N SER A 28 5.97 -3.06 -5.18
CA SER A 28 6.11 -4.48 -5.55
C SER A 28 4.75 -5.09 -5.79
N ALA A 29 4.68 -6.21 -6.51
CA ALA A 29 3.44 -6.94 -6.71
C ALA A 29 2.73 -7.25 -5.36
N GLY A 30 3.46 -7.77 -4.36
CA GLY A 30 2.90 -8.06 -3.05
C GLY A 30 2.39 -6.82 -2.29
N ASN A 31 3.04 -5.68 -2.43
CA ASN A 31 2.62 -4.44 -1.79
C ASN A 31 1.45 -3.76 -2.51
N ASP A 32 1.30 -3.99 -3.81
CA ASP A 32 0.14 -3.52 -4.58
C ASP A 32 -1.17 -4.22 -4.16
N HIS A 33 -1.11 -5.43 -3.63
CA HIS A 33 -2.25 -6.10 -3.01
C HIS A 33 -2.66 -5.47 -1.67
N ARG A 34 -1.73 -4.79 -0.98
CA ARG A 34 -1.90 -4.28 0.37
C ARG A 34 -2.25 -2.80 0.42
N LEU A 35 -1.53 -1.94 -0.33
CA LEU A 35 -1.70 -0.49 -0.27
C LEU A 35 -3.05 -0.05 -0.83
N GLY A 36 -3.79 0.75 -0.05
CA GLY A 36 -5.14 1.19 -0.40
C GLY A 36 -6.22 0.11 -0.29
N ALA A 37 -5.87 -1.06 0.25
CA ALA A 37 -6.78 -2.17 0.55
C ALA A 37 -7.02 -2.27 2.07
N ASN A 38 -7.35 -3.47 2.57
CA ASN A 38 -7.61 -3.69 3.99
C ASN A 38 -6.40 -3.33 4.86
N GLU A 39 -6.62 -2.54 5.90
CA GLU A 39 -5.64 -2.18 6.94
C GLU A 39 -4.36 -1.49 6.45
N ALA A 40 -4.33 -0.95 5.23
CA ALA A 40 -3.22 -0.16 4.73
C ALA A 40 -3.72 1.15 4.10
N PRO A 41 -3.03 2.27 4.36
CA PRO A 41 -3.37 3.55 3.75
C PRO A 41 -3.13 3.51 2.24
N PRO A 42 -3.72 4.44 1.46
CA PRO A 42 -3.42 4.58 0.03
C PRO A 42 -1.94 4.86 -0.22
N ALA A 43 -1.52 4.65 -1.47
CA ALA A 43 -0.12 4.79 -1.91
C ALA A 43 0.34 6.25 -2.03
N ILE A 44 -0.06 7.09 -1.08
CA ILE A 44 0.27 8.52 -0.99
C ILE A 44 1.31 8.70 0.11
N ILE A 45 2.46 9.26 -0.22
CA ILE A 45 3.48 9.57 0.78
C ILE A 45 3.14 10.92 1.41
N SER A 46 2.92 10.92 2.72
CA SER A 46 2.71 12.12 3.55
C SER A 46 3.49 12.00 4.85
N MET A 47 3.73 13.13 5.50
CA MET A 47 4.48 13.19 6.76
C MET A 47 3.56 13.58 7.92
N TYR A 48 3.57 12.76 8.96
CA TYR A 48 2.89 13.05 10.23
C TYR A 48 3.88 13.68 11.23
N LEU A 49 3.55 14.82 11.78
CA LEU A 49 4.35 15.52 12.79
C LEU A 49 3.74 15.45 14.19
N GLY A 50 2.43 15.28 14.29
CA GLY A 50 1.67 15.39 15.54
C GLY A 50 1.42 16.84 15.97
N ASP A 51 0.68 17.00 17.07
CA ASP A 51 0.20 18.31 17.52
C ASP A 51 1.37 19.24 17.93
N ASP A 52 2.31 18.75 18.75
CA ASP A 52 3.39 19.59 19.32
C ASP A 52 4.38 20.08 18.27
N LEU A 53 4.85 19.19 17.39
CA LEU A 53 5.80 19.56 16.35
C LEU A 53 5.10 20.33 15.23
N GLY A 54 3.84 20.01 14.93
CA GLY A 54 3.02 20.76 13.97
C GLY A 54 2.81 22.20 14.40
N GLU A 55 2.52 22.47 15.69
CA GLU A 55 2.37 23.81 16.24
C GLU A 55 3.70 24.60 16.24
N LEU A 56 4.82 23.91 16.52
CA LEU A 56 6.15 24.52 16.40
C LEU A 56 6.43 24.97 14.96
N VAL A 57 6.17 24.09 13.98
CA VAL A 57 6.35 24.41 12.54
C VAL A 57 5.47 25.58 12.12
N ASP A 58 4.20 25.58 12.53
CA ASP A 58 3.27 26.68 12.24
C ASP A 58 3.72 28.00 12.88
N SER A 59 4.28 27.94 14.09
CA SER A 59 4.85 29.12 14.76
C SER A 59 6.06 29.70 14.01
N ILE A 60 6.94 28.82 13.46
CA ILE A 60 8.10 29.25 12.66
C ILE A 60 7.65 29.90 11.35
N ILE A 61 6.69 29.30 10.66
CA ILE A 61 6.17 29.82 9.37
C ILE A 61 5.57 31.22 9.57
N ASN A 62 4.82 31.42 10.65
CA ASN A 62 4.07 32.65 10.92
C ASN A 62 4.81 33.65 11.82
N ASP A 63 6.12 33.47 12.09
CA ASP A 63 6.94 34.32 12.99
C ASP A 63 6.29 34.52 14.37
N ARG A 64 5.67 33.48 14.93
CA ARG A 64 5.04 33.50 16.25
C ARG A 64 5.96 32.88 17.29
N GLU A 65 5.90 33.41 18.52
CA GLU A 65 6.59 32.75 19.63
C GLU A 65 5.94 31.38 19.95
N TYR A 66 6.74 30.36 19.98
CA TYR A 66 6.27 29.00 20.36
C TYR A 66 6.33 28.84 21.87
N VAL A 67 5.17 28.58 22.48
CA VAL A 67 5.04 28.25 23.89
C VAL A 67 4.68 26.77 24.02
N SER A 68 5.62 25.97 24.52
CA SER A 68 5.39 24.53 24.73
C SER A 68 4.24 24.32 25.73
N LYS A 69 3.20 23.61 25.33
CA LYS A 69 2.05 23.25 26.19
C LYS A 69 2.39 22.17 27.23
N GLY A 70 3.62 21.63 27.18
CA GLY A 70 4.02 20.52 28.03
C GLY A 70 3.22 19.24 27.76
N LYS A 71 3.43 18.24 28.60
CA LYS A 71 2.66 16.99 28.48
C LYS A 71 1.24 17.21 28.98
N GLN A 72 0.26 17.14 28.08
CA GLN A 72 -1.15 17.25 28.42
C GLN A 72 -1.66 15.95 29.04
N LYS A 73 -2.45 16.06 30.09
CA LYS A 73 -3.17 14.95 30.67
C LYS A 73 -4.56 14.83 30.03
N MET A 74 -4.91 13.62 29.61
CA MET A 74 -6.26 13.30 29.21
C MET A 74 -7.06 12.94 30.46
N ARG A 75 -8.07 13.75 30.78
CA ARG A 75 -9.03 13.43 31.84
C ARG A 75 -10.11 12.54 31.28
N THR A 76 -10.29 11.38 31.87
CA THR A 76 -11.29 10.41 31.43
C THR A 76 -12.73 10.79 31.85
N GLY A 77 -12.86 11.76 32.78
CA GLY A 77 -14.16 12.15 33.34
C GLY A 77 -14.79 11.09 34.30
N VAL A 78 -14.03 10.05 34.63
CA VAL A 78 -14.43 8.96 35.51
C VAL A 78 -13.48 8.92 36.71
N ASP A 79 -14.00 9.11 37.91
CA ASP A 79 -13.19 9.25 39.15
C ASP A 79 -12.34 8.02 39.50
N VAL A 80 -12.71 6.84 38.98
CA VAL A 80 -11.97 5.58 39.20
C VAL A 80 -10.80 5.35 38.29
N LEU A 81 -10.67 6.10 37.19
CA LEU A 81 -9.56 5.96 36.24
C LEU A 81 -8.52 7.07 36.44
N PRO A 82 -7.23 6.74 36.55
CA PRO A 82 -6.20 7.75 36.66
C PRO A 82 -6.11 8.59 35.37
N ASP A 83 -5.67 9.84 35.52
CA ASP A 83 -5.33 10.69 34.39
C ASP A 83 -4.18 10.06 33.58
N PHE A 84 -4.36 9.91 32.29
CA PHE A 84 -3.30 9.44 31.39
C PHE A 84 -2.60 10.61 30.70
N MET A 85 -1.33 10.46 30.44
CA MET A 85 -0.62 11.39 29.55
C MET A 85 -1.11 11.21 28.12
N LYS A 86 -1.56 12.31 27.48
CA LYS A 86 -1.92 12.27 26.06
C LYS A 86 -0.68 11.90 25.25
N ASP A 87 -0.77 10.84 24.49
CA ASP A 87 0.26 10.48 23.52
C ASP A 87 -0.05 11.20 22.21
N THR A 88 0.90 12.03 21.76
CA THR A 88 0.79 12.81 20.52
C THR A 88 1.52 12.14 19.35
N SER A 89 2.06 10.93 19.56
CA SER A 89 2.70 10.15 18.50
C SER A 89 1.68 9.35 17.68
N ASP A 90 1.97 9.13 16.38
CA ASP A 90 1.16 8.25 15.54
C ASP A 90 1.43 6.76 15.84
N ARG A 91 0.83 6.26 16.92
CA ARG A 91 0.91 4.83 17.27
C ARG A 91 -0.02 3.96 16.41
N ASN A 92 -1.07 4.54 15.86
CA ASN A 92 -2.03 3.81 15.03
C ASN A 92 -1.51 3.49 13.63
N ARG A 93 -0.28 3.93 13.31
CA ARG A 93 0.39 3.67 12.04
C ARG A 93 -0.41 4.13 10.80
N THR A 94 -1.12 5.24 10.94
CA THR A 94 -1.96 5.80 9.89
C THR A 94 -1.14 6.55 8.83
N SER A 95 0.08 6.97 9.15
CA SER A 95 0.95 7.71 8.23
C SER A 95 2.12 6.84 7.75
N PRO A 96 2.47 6.90 6.45
CA PRO A 96 3.62 6.17 5.90
C PRO A 96 4.97 6.74 6.35
N PHE A 97 5.03 8.02 6.76
CA PHE A 97 6.23 8.67 7.28
C PHE A 97 5.90 9.51 8.51
N ALA A 98 6.23 9.02 9.70
CA ALA A 98 5.72 9.60 10.94
C ALA A 98 6.83 9.97 11.92
N PHE A 99 6.67 11.14 12.57
CA PHE A 99 7.43 11.51 13.75
C PHE A 99 6.85 10.84 14.99
N THR A 100 7.68 10.08 15.73
CA THR A 100 7.27 9.30 16.90
C THR A 100 7.85 9.85 18.21
N GLY A 101 8.05 11.16 18.27
CA GLY A 101 8.51 11.89 19.46
C GLY A 101 10.03 12.12 19.52
N ASN A 102 10.86 11.27 18.97
CA ASN A 102 12.31 11.41 18.92
C ASN A 102 12.96 10.89 17.62
N LYS A 103 12.18 10.33 16.72
CA LYS A 103 12.65 9.79 15.43
C LYS A 103 11.55 9.86 14.39
N PHE A 104 11.93 9.74 13.13
CA PHE A 104 11.01 9.49 12.03
C PHE A 104 11.01 8.01 11.68
N GLU A 105 9.84 7.48 11.34
CA GLU A 105 9.65 6.10 10.90
C GLU A 105 9.01 6.08 9.51
N PHE A 106 9.66 5.40 8.57
CA PHE A 106 9.06 5.06 7.28
C PHE A 106 8.41 3.69 7.37
N ARG A 107 7.09 3.61 7.12
CA ARG A 107 6.24 2.46 7.50
C ARG A 107 5.55 1.76 6.34
N ALA A 108 5.92 2.04 5.11
CA ALA A 108 5.21 1.54 3.93
C ALA A 108 5.74 0.19 3.40
N LEU A 109 6.75 -0.41 4.03
CA LEU A 109 7.37 -1.67 3.57
C LEU A 109 6.46 -2.88 3.78
N GLY A 110 6.43 -3.77 2.80
CA GLY A 110 5.86 -5.12 2.93
C GLY A 110 6.72 -6.00 3.82
N SER A 111 6.11 -6.92 4.59
CA SER A 111 6.79 -7.79 5.56
C SER A 111 7.79 -8.77 4.94
N SER A 112 7.61 -9.14 3.68
CA SER A 112 8.49 -10.05 2.92
C SER A 112 9.58 -9.35 2.12
N LEU A 113 9.64 -8.01 2.16
CA LEU A 113 10.59 -7.23 1.36
C LEU A 113 11.89 -6.97 2.11
N ASN A 114 12.99 -6.89 1.34
CA ASN A 114 14.29 -6.46 1.85
C ASN A 114 14.31 -4.94 2.04
N ILE A 115 14.86 -4.47 3.16
CA ILE A 115 14.96 -3.03 3.48
C ILE A 115 16.13 -2.31 2.79
N ALA A 116 16.94 -2.99 1.99
CA ALA A 116 18.11 -2.38 1.34
C ALA A 116 17.72 -1.23 0.41
N CYS A 117 16.69 -1.44 -0.41
CA CYS A 117 16.23 -0.41 -1.36
C CYS A 117 15.79 0.88 -0.65
N PRO A 118 14.83 0.86 0.30
CA PRO A 118 14.49 2.08 1.04
C PRO A 118 15.66 2.69 1.79
N ASN A 119 16.58 1.90 2.34
CA ASN A 119 17.72 2.43 3.09
C ASN A 119 18.69 3.22 2.19
N TYR A 120 19.11 2.66 1.05
CA TYR A 120 20.04 3.40 0.19
C TYR A 120 19.38 4.62 -0.46
N MET A 121 18.12 4.53 -0.85
CA MET A 121 17.38 5.68 -1.41
C MET A 121 17.20 6.78 -0.38
N LEU A 122 16.70 6.47 0.82
CA LEU A 122 16.57 7.44 1.92
C LEU A 122 17.88 8.14 2.25
N ASN A 123 18.97 7.37 2.40
CA ASN A 123 20.27 7.94 2.72
C ASN A 123 20.80 8.85 1.59
N THR A 124 20.59 8.48 0.32
CA THR A 124 21.02 9.29 -0.81
C THR A 124 20.25 10.60 -0.89
N MET A 125 18.92 10.55 -0.72
CA MET A 125 18.08 11.75 -0.72
C MET A 125 18.45 12.69 0.42
N VAL A 126 18.66 12.16 1.63
CA VAL A 126 19.10 12.97 2.78
C VAL A 126 20.50 13.57 2.54
N ALA A 127 21.42 12.81 1.94
CA ALA A 127 22.76 13.32 1.61
C ALA A 127 22.69 14.47 0.59
N GLU A 128 21.81 14.38 -0.37
CA GLU A 128 21.57 15.45 -1.36
C GLU A 128 21.04 16.71 -0.70
N GLU A 129 19.99 16.59 0.11
CA GLU A 129 19.41 17.71 0.84
C GLU A 129 20.43 18.42 1.77
N LEU A 130 21.23 17.62 2.47
CA LEU A 130 22.29 18.18 3.33
C LEU A 130 23.39 18.88 2.52
N SER A 131 23.71 18.37 1.33
CA SER A 131 24.66 19.02 0.42
C SER A 131 24.15 20.37 -0.07
N GLU A 132 22.88 20.44 -0.44
CA GLU A 132 22.23 21.69 -0.87
C GLU A 132 22.13 22.70 0.28
N PHE A 133 21.76 22.25 1.49
CA PHE A 133 21.75 23.10 2.68
C PHE A 133 23.15 23.63 3.02
N TYR A 134 24.17 22.80 2.89
CA TYR A 134 25.56 23.25 3.05
C TYR A 134 25.92 24.32 2.04
N ASP A 135 25.56 24.16 0.77
CA ASP A 135 25.84 25.14 -0.26
C ASP A 135 25.10 26.48 -0.02
N GLU A 136 23.90 26.44 0.53
CA GLU A 136 23.16 27.67 0.91
C GLU A 136 23.75 28.36 2.15
N LEU A 137 24.39 27.63 3.06
CA LEU A 137 24.83 28.16 4.36
C LEU A 137 26.32 28.49 4.43
N LYS A 138 27.19 27.83 3.63
CA LYS A 138 28.65 27.88 3.78
C LYS A 138 29.28 29.27 3.77
N ASP A 139 28.68 30.22 3.07
CA ASP A 139 29.18 31.60 2.91
C ASP A 139 28.39 32.64 3.75
N ALA A 140 27.59 32.17 4.72
CA ALA A 140 26.76 33.05 5.54
C ALA A 140 27.59 33.80 6.64
N ASP A 141 27.48 35.12 6.69
CA ASP A 141 28.12 35.93 7.71
C ASP A 141 27.53 35.72 9.13
N ASP A 142 26.21 35.51 9.21
CA ASP A 142 25.48 35.14 10.43
C ASP A 142 24.81 33.76 10.22
N MET A 143 25.49 32.73 10.69
CA MET A 143 25.05 31.34 10.57
C MET A 143 23.70 31.08 11.24
N ASP A 144 23.46 31.65 12.43
CA ASP A 144 22.22 31.47 13.18
C ASP A 144 21.02 32.09 12.47
N ALA A 145 21.21 33.29 11.90
CA ALA A 145 20.17 33.94 11.09
C ALA A 145 19.91 33.16 9.78
N ALA A 146 20.96 32.72 9.12
CA ALA A 146 20.84 31.93 7.88
C ALA A 146 20.13 30.59 8.09
N ILE A 147 20.45 29.85 9.15
CA ILE A 147 19.76 28.60 9.50
C ILE A 147 18.28 28.87 9.79
N LYS A 148 17.93 29.91 10.53
CA LYS A 148 16.51 30.23 10.81
C LYS A 148 15.75 30.56 9.53
N ALA A 149 16.37 31.33 8.62
CA ALA A 149 15.79 31.67 7.33
C ALA A 149 15.58 30.41 6.46
N LEU A 150 16.58 29.52 6.39
CA LEU A 150 16.49 28.25 5.66
C LEU A 150 15.38 27.36 6.20
N VAL A 151 15.32 27.15 7.51
CA VAL A 151 14.28 26.34 8.17
C VAL A 151 12.88 26.90 7.86
N LYS A 152 12.70 28.23 7.97
CA LYS A 152 11.43 28.88 7.65
C LYS A 152 11.06 28.70 6.17
N LYS A 153 12.02 28.88 5.24
CA LYS A 153 11.86 28.66 3.79
C LYS A 153 11.34 27.25 3.53
N VAL A 154 12.06 26.25 4.01
CA VAL A 154 11.72 24.83 3.80
C VAL A 154 10.35 24.49 4.38
N PHE A 155 10.04 24.96 5.58
CA PHE A 155 8.72 24.69 6.18
C PHE A 155 7.58 25.36 5.42
N THR A 156 7.82 26.51 4.80
CA THR A 156 6.80 27.21 4.00
C THR A 156 6.60 26.53 2.64
N GLU A 157 7.67 26.20 1.94
CA GLU A 157 7.61 25.65 0.58
C GLU A 157 7.08 24.22 0.55
N HIS A 158 7.36 23.41 1.58
CA HIS A 158 7.02 22.00 1.62
C HIS A 158 5.89 21.64 2.60
N GLN A 159 5.05 22.60 3.01
CA GLN A 159 3.96 22.34 3.97
C GLN A 159 2.90 21.35 3.44
N ASN A 160 2.75 21.21 2.11
CA ASN A 160 1.77 20.34 1.49
C ASN A 160 1.92 18.85 1.87
N ILE A 161 3.15 18.41 2.19
CA ILE A 161 3.44 17.04 2.56
C ILE A 161 2.99 16.69 4.00
N ILE A 162 2.75 17.70 4.85
CA ILE A 162 2.35 17.48 6.24
C ILE A 162 0.86 17.13 6.31
N PHE A 163 0.55 15.98 6.89
CA PHE A 163 -0.81 15.58 7.16
C PHE A 163 -0.90 14.87 8.52
N ASN A 164 -1.61 15.49 9.46
CA ASN A 164 -1.82 14.97 10.82
C ASN A 164 -3.20 14.30 10.98
N GLY A 165 -3.91 14.05 9.89
CA GLY A 165 -5.22 13.42 9.86
C GLY A 165 -5.18 11.90 9.67
N ASN A 166 -6.35 11.32 9.41
CA ASN A 166 -6.51 9.91 9.13
C ASN A 166 -6.24 9.59 7.65
N ASN A 167 -5.12 8.95 7.36
CA ASN A 167 -4.72 8.58 6.00
C ASN A 167 -5.62 7.46 5.39
N TYR A 168 -6.45 6.79 6.18
CA TYR A 168 -7.42 5.80 5.68
C TYR A 168 -8.73 6.42 5.20
N ALA A 169 -8.99 7.69 5.53
CA ALA A 169 -10.22 8.36 5.14
C ALA A 169 -10.25 8.60 3.63
N PRO A 170 -11.39 8.32 2.93
CA PRO A 170 -11.52 8.57 1.50
C PRO A 170 -11.23 10.02 1.10
N GLU A 171 -11.59 10.97 1.96
CA GLU A 171 -11.38 12.41 1.76
C GLU A 171 -9.90 12.77 1.67
N TRP A 172 -9.02 11.93 2.24
CA TRP A 172 -7.58 12.15 2.14
C TRP A 172 -7.06 12.04 0.70
N VAL A 173 -7.63 11.14 -0.11
CA VAL A 173 -7.21 10.98 -1.51
C VAL A 173 -7.48 12.26 -2.30
N GLU A 174 -8.67 12.85 -2.12
CA GLU A 174 -9.05 14.11 -2.77
C GLU A 174 -8.20 15.30 -2.28
N GLU A 175 -7.97 15.36 -0.98
CA GLU A 175 -7.13 16.41 -0.36
C GLU A 175 -5.66 16.30 -0.81
N ALA A 176 -5.12 15.10 -0.92
CA ALA A 176 -3.76 14.86 -1.40
C ALA A 176 -3.59 15.28 -2.86
N GLU A 177 -4.57 14.99 -3.72
CA GLU A 177 -4.59 15.45 -5.10
C GLU A 177 -4.63 16.99 -5.19
N ARG A 178 -5.49 17.63 -4.38
CA ARG A 178 -5.57 19.09 -4.28
C ARG A 178 -4.25 19.73 -3.84
N ARG A 179 -3.46 19.03 -3.00
CA ARG A 179 -2.13 19.45 -2.56
C ARG A 179 -1.02 19.17 -3.57
N GLY A 180 -1.31 18.49 -4.67
CA GLY A 180 -0.34 18.09 -5.68
C GLY A 180 0.55 16.89 -5.23
N LEU A 181 0.07 16.07 -4.30
CA LEU A 181 0.78 14.87 -3.87
C LEU A 181 0.49 13.71 -4.83
N LEU A 182 1.51 12.88 -5.08
CA LEU A 182 1.40 11.74 -5.96
C LEU A 182 0.64 10.58 -5.30
N ASN A 183 -0.26 9.95 -6.06
CA ASN A 183 -0.94 8.71 -5.68
C ASN A 183 -0.59 7.60 -6.68
N LEU A 184 0.61 7.05 -6.55
CA LEU A 184 1.15 6.01 -7.44
C LEU A 184 0.69 4.64 -6.93
N LYS A 185 -0.48 4.20 -7.37
CA LYS A 185 -1.21 3.05 -6.81
C LYS A 185 -0.49 1.72 -7.00
N SER A 186 0.32 1.58 -8.05
CA SER A 186 0.99 0.33 -8.39
C SER A 186 2.47 0.53 -8.68
N LEU A 187 3.23 -0.58 -8.77
CA LEU A 187 4.62 -0.53 -9.20
C LEU A 187 4.76 0.05 -10.61
N PRO A 188 3.99 -0.39 -11.63
CA PRO A 188 4.08 0.23 -12.96
C PRO A 188 3.86 1.74 -12.96
N ASP A 189 2.88 2.26 -12.16
CA ASP A 189 2.65 3.70 -12.03
C ASP A 189 3.87 4.41 -11.41
N ALA A 190 4.45 3.82 -10.36
CA ALA A 190 5.62 4.39 -9.69
C ALA A 190 6.85 4.40 -10.60
N MET A 191 7.04 3.36 -11.39
CA MET A 191 8.22 3.22 -12.26
C MET A 191 8.24 4.22 -13.42
N GLU A 192 7.12 4.83 -13.80
CA GLU A 192 7.13 5.94 -14.77
C GLU A 192 8.04 7.09 -14.34
N HIS A 193 8.19 7.31 -13.02
CA HIS A 193 9.03 8.36 -12.46
C HIS A 193 10.48 7.94 -12.20
N PHE A 194 10.80 6.63 -12.24
CA PHE A 194 12.14 6.17 -11.85
C PHE A 194 13.25 6.70 -12.77
N LEU A 195 12.93 6.87 -14.05
CA LEU A 195 13.85 7.42 -15.05
C LEU A 195 13.76 8.93 -15.23
N ASP A 196 13.01 9.64 -14.39
CA ASP A 196 12.99 11.10 -14.40
C ASP A 196 14.40 11.65 -14.19
N LYS A 197 14.73 12.73 -14.91
CA LYS A 197 16.07 13.30 -14.88
C LYS A 197 16.56 13.62 -13.47
N LYS A 198 15.68 14.15 -12.60
CA LYS A 198 16.02 14.47 -11.20
C LYS A 198 16.49 13.22 -10.43
N ASN A 199 15.86 12.08 -10.68
CA ASN A 199 16.16 10.82 -10.00
C ASN A 199 17.46 10.20 -10.50
N ILE A 200 17.69 10.22 -11.80
CA ILE A 200 18.96 9.78 -12.39
C ILE A 200 20.10 10.66 -11.88
N ASP A 201 19.93 12.00 -11.94
CA ASP A 201 20.95 12.95 -11.50
C ASP A 201 21.31 12.76 -10.01
N LEU A 202 20.31 12.51 -9.15
CA LEU A 202 20.49 12.22 -7.73
C LEU A 202 21.49 11.06 -7.50
N PHE A 203 21.26 9.92 -8.13
CA PHE A 203 22.10 8.74 -7.94
C PHE A 203 23.47 8.87 -8.58
N VAL A 204 23.55 9.47 -9.77
CA VAL A 204 24.81 9.68 -10.49
C VAL A 204 25.70 10.70 -9.78
N LYS A 205 25.14 11.85 -9.35
CA LYS A 205 25.85 12.89 -8.60
C LYS A 205 26.46 12.35 -7.31
N ASN A 206 25.68 11.56 -6.56
CA ASN A 206 26.11 10.97 -5.30
C ASN A 206 26.94 9.68 -5.49
N LYS A 207 27.25 9.27 -6.73
CA LYS A 207 28.06 8.09 -7.08
C LYS A 207 27.51 6.78 -6.52
N ILE A 208 26.18 6.66 -6.43
CA ILE A 208 25.50 5.45 -5.95
C ILE A 208 25.31 4.45 -7.09
N CYS A 209 24.84 4.93 -8.24
CA CYS A 209 24.62 4.13 -9.45
C CYS A 209 24.97 4.98 -10.69
N SER A 210 25.39 4.34 -11.75
CA SER A 210 25.45 4.94 -13.09
C SER A 210 24.05 5.02 -13.71
N ALA A 211 23.88 5.85 -14.73
CA ALA A 211 22.61 5.94 -15.47
C ALA A 211 22.20 4.59 -16.10
N ASP A 212 23.18 3.79 -16.54
CA ASP A 212 22.90 2.48 -17.15
C ASP A 212 22.47 1.46 -16.09
N GLU A 213 23.04 1.49 -14.88
CA GLU A 213 22.57 0.66 -13.76
C GLU A 213 21.15 1.02 -13.32
N ILE A 214 20.78 2.30 -13.34
CA ILE A 214 19.41 2.73 -13.03
C ILE A 214 18.44 2.19 -14.09
N ARG A 215 18.78 2.29 -15.38
CA ARG A 215 17.96 1.71 -16.44
C ARG A 215 17.85 0.21 -16.33
N ALA A 216 18.94 -0.49 -16.03
CA ALA A 216 18.89 -1.94 -15.84
C ALA A 216 17.98 -2.33 -14.66
N ARG A 217 18.01 -1.59 -13.55
CA ARG A 217 17.10 -1.81 -12.40
C ARG A 217 15.65 -1.55 -12.77
N TYR A 218 15.38 -0.50 -13.53
CA TYR A 218 14.04 -0.21 -14.05
C TYR A 218 13.46 -1.39 -14.82
N GLU A 219 14.22 -1.94 -15.75
CA GLU A 219 13.79 -3.09 -16.55
C GLU A 219 13.58 -4.35 -15.69
N ILE A 220 14.50 -4.61 -14.75
CA ILE A 220 14.43 -5.77 -13.85
C ILE A 220 13.19 -5.72 -12.94
N GLU A 221 12.87 -4.55 -12.39
CA GLU A 221 11.71 -4.40 -11.49
C GLU A 221 10.39 -4.62 -12.24
N LEU A 222 10.24 -4.05 -13.45
CA LEU A 222 9.06 -4.23 -14.28
C LEU A 222 8.89 -5.68 -14.75
N GLU A 223 9.99 -6.31 -15.16
CA GLU A 223 9.99 -7.73 -15.55
C GLU A 223 9.64 -8.62 -14.35
N SER A 224 10.20 -8.36 -13.18
CA SER A 224 9.92 -9.11 -11.96
C SER A 224 8.46 -8.98 -11.54
N TYR A 225 7.89 -7.78 -11.64
CA TYR A 225 6.48 -7.52 -11.38
C TYR A 225 5.57 -8.35 -12.29
N SER A 226 5.82 -8.29 -13.60
CA SER A 226 5.02 -9.02 -14.59
C SER A 226 5.11 -10.54 -14.38
N LYS A 227 6.31 -11.05 -14.10
CA LYS A 227 6.52 -12.49 -13.79
C LYS A 227 5.77 -12.91 -12.54
N GLN A 228 5.79 -12.08 -11.48
CA GLN A 228 5.09 -12.38 -10.23
C GLN A 228 3.58 -12.49 -10.45
N ILE A 229 2.96 -11.49 -11.08
CA ILE A 229 1.51 -11.51 -11.34
C ILE A 229 1.14 -12.66 -12.30
N ASN A 230 1.99 -12.96 -13.29
CA ASN A 230 1.78 -14.11 -14.19
C ASN A 230 1.75 -15.44 -13.43
N ILE A 231 2.71 -15.66 -12.52
CA ILE A 231 2.74 -16.88 -11.69
C ILE A 231 1.49 -16.98 -10.82
N GLU A 232 1.08 -15.87 -10.19
CA GLU A 232 -0.14 -15.83 -9.38
C GLU A 232 -1.39 -16.12 -10.20
N ALA A 233 -1.52 -15.55 -11.40
CA ALA A 233 -2.65 -15.79 -12.31
C ALA A 233 -2.72 -17.26 -12.78
N LEU A 234 -1.59 -17.83 -13.20
CA LEU A 234 -1.52 -19.23 -13.62
C LEU A 234 -1.86 -20.18 -12.46
N THR A 235 -1.40 -19.89 -11.26
CA THR A 235 -1.72 -20.65 -10.05
C THR A 235 -3.22 -20.57 -9.74
N MET A 236 -3.81 -19.38 -9.83
CA MET A 236 -5.24 -19.18 -9.61
C MET A 236 -6.09 -19.95 -10.64
N ILE A 237 -5.70 -19.96 -11.91
CA ILE A 237 -6.36 -20.75 -12.96
C ILE A 237 -6.28 -22.25 -12.65
N ASP A 238 -5.11 -22.74 -12.22
CA ASP A 238 -4.91 -24.14 -11.87
C ASP A 238 -5.78 -24.54 -10.67
N MET A 239 -5.79 -23.74 -9.60
CA MET A 239 -6.64 -23.91 -8.44
C MET A 239 -8.13 -23.90 -8.80
N ALA A 240 -8.55 -22.97 -9.65
CA ALA A 240 -9.93 -22.87 -10.12
C ALA A 240 -10.37 -24.14 -10.85
N LYS A 241 -9.59 -24.58 -11.83
CA LYS A 241 -9.94 -25.72 -12.69
C LYS A 241 -9.84 -27.07 -11.99
N LYS A 242 -8.81 -27.27 -11.17
CA LYS A 242 -8.51 -28.61 -10.61
C LYS A 242 -9.07 -28.84 -9.22
N ASN A 243 -9.31 -27.76 -8.46
CA ASN A 243 -9.72 -27.88 -7.06
C ASN A 243 -11.13 -27.32 -6.84
N ILE A 244 -11.36 -26.03 -7.09
CA ILE A 244 -12.62 -25.37 -6.70
C ILE A 244 -13.80 -25.85 -7.53
N LEU A 245 -13.70 -25.81 -8.86
CA LEU A 245 -14.80 -26.26 -9.74
C LEU A 245 -15.23 -27.71 -9.47
N PRO A 246 -14.32 -28.70 -9.37
CA PRO A 246 -14.71 -30.06 -9.04
C PRO A 246 -15.31 -30.23 -7.65
N ALA A 247 -14.78 -29.53 -6.65
CA ALA A 247 -15.26 -29.61 -5.26
C ALA A 247 -16.70 -29.10 -5.12
N VAL A 248 -16.96 -27.88 -5.62
CA VAL A 248 -18.32 -27.29 -5.57
C VAL A 248 -19.31 -28.11 -6.42
N THR A 249 -18.88 -28.61 -7.59
CA THR A 249 -19.71 -29.49 -8.42
C THR A 249 -20.09 -30.80 -7.68
N SER A 250 -19.17 -31.35 -6.90
CA SER A 250 -19.44 -32.53 -6.09
C SER A 250 -20.45 -32.25 -4.99
N TYR A 251 -20.35 -31.11 -4.33
CA TYR A 251 -21.31 -30.69 -3.31
C TYR A 251 -22.71 -30.46 -3.91
N VAL A 252 -22.81 -29.78 -5.04
CA VAL A 252 -24.08 -29.61 -5.78
C VAL A 252 -24.71 -30.92 -6.16
N ARG A 253 -23.93 -31.92 -6.60
CA ARG A 253 -24.43 -33.28 -6.87
C ARG A 253 -25.06 -33.91 -5.61
N ASP A 254 -24.37 -33.87 -4.47
CA ASP A 254 -24.87 -34.51 -3.24
C ASP A 254 -26.11 -33.79 -2.69
N LEU A 255 -26.21 -32.46 -2.84
CA LEU A 255 -27.45 -31.72 -2.57
C LEU A 255 -28.58 -32.17 -3.49
N THR A 256 -28.29 -32.34 -4.77
CA THR A 256 -29.28 -32.80 -5.77
C THR A 256 -29.77 -34.23 -5.46
N ASP A 257 -28.87 -35.15 -5.12
CA ASP A 257 -29.23 -36.51 -4.74
C ASP A 257 -30.07 -36.52 -3.46
N THR A 258 -29.75 -35.67 -2.50
CA THR A 258 -30.51 -35.48 -1.29
C THR A 258 -31.92 -34.97 -1.55
N ALA A 259 -32.07 -33.94 -2.40
CA ALA A 259 -33.38 -33.40 -2.79
C ALA A 259 -34.25 -34.45 -3.51
N LEU A 260 -33.66 -35.18 -4.43
CA LEU A 260 -34.33 -36.27 -5.15
C LEU A 260 -34.76 -37.39 -4.23
N ALA A 261 -33.91 -37.81 -3.28
CA ALA A 261 -34.23 -38.85 -2.30
C ALA A 261 -35.37 -38.43 -1.37
N LYS A 262 -35.39 -37.18 -0.91
CA LYS A 262 -36.52 -36.66 -0.10
C LYS A 262 -37.84 -36.69 -0.88
N LYS A 263 -37.86 -36.24 -2.15
CA LYS A 263 -39.04 -36.23 -3.00
C LYS A 263 -39.51 -37.67 -3.33
N ALA A 264 -38.57 -38.59 -3.54
CA ALA A 264 -38.92 -39.99 -3.77
C ALA A 264 -39.55 -40.67 -2.53
N LEU A 265 -39.20 -40.24 -1.34
CA LEU A 265 -39.80 -40.75 -0.11
C LEU A 265 -41.21 -40.15 0.15
N SER A 266 -41.39 -38.87 -0.03
CA SER A 266 -42.68 -38.19 0.05
C SER A 266 -42.60 -36.76 -0.48
N ASP A 267 -43.58 -36.35 -1.30
CA ASP A 267 -43.73 -34.98 -1.78
C ASP A 267 -44.01 -33.97 -0.67
N ALA A 268 -44.37 -34.41 0.52
CA ALA A 268 -44.61 -33.56 1.67
C ALA A 268 -43.32 -33.12 2.36
N ILE A 269 -42.16 -33.73 2.05
CA ILE A 269 -40.87 -33.36 2.62
C ILE A 269 -40.30 -32.12 1.88
N PRO A 270 -40.07 -30.99 2.61
CA PRO A 270 -39.54 -29.79 1.95
C PRO A 270 -38.12 -29.99 1.41
N THR A 271 -37.87 -29.49 0.20
CA THR A 271 -36.58 -29.51 -0.48
C THR A 271 -36.08 -28.12 -0.82
N SER A 272 -36.75 -27.07 -0.34
CA SER A 272 -36.43 -25.67 -0.69
C SER A 272 -35.01 -25.28 -0.33
N VAL A 273 -34.46 -25.74 0.76
CA VAL A 273 -33.07 -25.44 1.17
C VAL A 273 -32.07 -26.01 0.16
N GLU A 274 -32.23 -27.25 -0.22
CA GLU A 274 -31.36 -27.89 -1.22
C GLU A 274 -31.51 -27.20 -2.57
N GLU A 275 -32.74 -26.95 -3.02
CA GLU A 275 -33.05 -26.31 -4.31
C GLU A 275 -32.46 -24.88 -4.39
N ASP A 276 -32.54 -24.09 -3.33
CA ASP A 276 -31.97 -22.75 -3.24
C ASP A 276 -30.43 -22.82 -3.33
N LEU A 277 -29.77 -23.70 -2.57
CA LEU A 277 -28.31 -23.89 -2.62
C LEU A 277 -27.84 -24.38 -3.98
N ILE A 278 -28.52 -25.39 -4.57
CA ILE A 278 -28.22 -25.91 -5.90
C ILE A 278 -28.29 -24.78 -6.95
N THR A 279 -29.35 -23.98 -6.89
CA THR A 279 -29.54 -22.86 -7.83
C THR A 279 -28.45 -21.79 -7.66
N SER A 280 -28.19 -21.39 -6.44
CA SER A 280 -27.17 -20.36 -6.10
C SER A 280 -25.78 -20.83 -6.57
N LEU A 281 -25.34 -22.01 -6.12
CA LEU A 281 -24.01 -22.53 -6.45
C LEU A 281 -23.87 -22.83 -7.94
N SER A 282 -24.91 -23.35 -8.63
CA SER A 282 -24.86 -23.58 -10.08
C SER A 282 -24.64 -22.28 -10.87
N ASN A 283 -25.32 -21.20 -10.49
CA ASN A 283 -25.16 -19.90 -11.11
C ASN A 283 -23.72 -19.35 -10.88
N LYS A 284 -23.20 -19.48 -9.66
CA LYS A 284 -21.83 -19.09 -9.32
C LYS A 284 -20.78 -19.92 -10.07
N LEU A 285 -20.99 -21.24 -10.22
CA LEU A 285 -20.12 -22.12 -11.02
C LEU A 285 -20.01 -21.65 -12.48
N VAL A 286 -21.13 -21.27 -13.10
CA VAL A 286 -21.13 -20.73 -14.47
C VAL A 286 -20.32 -19.43 -14.53
N CYS A 287 -20.56 -18.51 -13.58
CA CYS A 287 -19.82 -17.25 -13.51
C CYS A 287 -18.32 -17.51 -13.28
N PHE A 288 -17.96 -18.37 -12.33
CA PHE A 288 -16.59 -18.70 -11.98
C PHE A 288 -15.83 -19.34 -13.16
N SER A 289 -16.48 -20.30 -13.87
CA SER A 289 -15.91 -20.91 -15.07
C SER A 289 -15.65 -19.89 -16.18
N LYS A 290 -16.60 -18.97 -16.39
CA LYS A 290 -16.45 -17.87 -17.38
C LYS A 290 -15.28 -16.94 -17.01
N LYS A 291 -15.20 -16.52 -15.74
CA LYS A 291 -14.10 -15.66 -15.25
C LYS A 291 -12.74 -16.37 -15.33
N THR A 292 -12.69 -17.68 -15.10
CA THR A 292 -11.46 -18.47 -15.28
C THR A 292 -10.99 -18.45 -16.73
N ALA A 293 -11.92 -18.59 -17.68
CA ALA A 293 -11.60 -18.55 -19.11
C ALA A 293 -11.15 -17.15 -19.56
N GLU A 294 -11.81 -16.08 -19.08
CA GLU A 294 -11.43 -14.69 -19.35
C GLU A 294 -10.02 -14.38 -18.82
N LEU A 295 -9.68 -14.87 -17.62
CA LEU A 295 -8.34 -14.72 -17.05
C LEU A 295 -7.29 -15.48 -17.87
N GLU A 296 -7.59 -16.71 -18.30
CA GLU A 296 -6.69 -17.53 -19.14
C GLU A 296 -6.40 -16.83 -20.48
N GLU A 297 -7.44 -16.30 -21.13
CA GLU A 297 -7.29 -15.56 -22.39
C GLU A 297 -6.46 -14.28 -22.19
N ALA A 298 -6.66 -13.55 -21.08
CA ALA A 298 -5.90 -12.35 -20.77
C ALA A 298 -4.40 -12.67 -20.54
N VAL A 299 -4.08 -13.76 -19.85
CA VAL A 299 -2.70 -14.20 -19.65
C VAL A 299 -2.03 -14.57 -20.98
N ILE A 300 -2.73 -15.25 -21.88
CA ILE A 300 -2.20 -15.56 -23.22
C ILE A 300 -1.94 -14.29 -24.01
N LYS A 301 -2.89 -13.35 -23.99
CA LYS A 301 -2.80 -12.07 -24.70
C LYS A 301 -1.70 -11.14 -24.17
N ALA A 302 -1.24 -11.34 -22.94
CA ALA A 302 -0.15 -10.54 -22.37
C ALA A 302 1.12 -10.55 -23.25
N SER A 303 1.38 -11.63 -23.98
CA SER A 303 2.52 -11.74 -24.91
C SER A 303 2.56 -10.64 -25.99
N ASP A 304 1.40 -10.05 -26.33
CA ASP A 304 1.32 -8.97 -27.33
C ASP A 304 1.98 -7.66 -26.87
N TYR A 305 2.29 -7.55 -25.57
CA TYR A 305 2.90 -6.37 -24.95
C TYR A 305 4.36 -6.60 -24.52
N SER A 306 4.95 -7.75 -24.83
CA SER A 306 6.25 -8.19 -24.32
C SER A 306 7.46 -7.43 -24.90
N ASP A 307 7.27 -6.56 -25.87
CA ASP A 307 8.29 -5.69 -26.48
C ASP A 307 8.60 -4.45 -25.64
N ASP A 308 7.75 -4.09 -24.66
CA ASP A 308 7.90 -2.93 -23.79
C ASP A 308 7.54 -3.32 -22.34
N ASN A 309 8.53 -3.42 -21.47
CA ASN A 309 8.35 -3.88 -20.09
C ASN A 309 7.35 -3.04 -19.28
N LEU A 310 7.28 -1.72 -19.51
CA LEU A 310 6.30 -0.87 -18.83
C LEU A 310 4.88 -1.16 -19.30
N LYS A 311 4.64 -1.26 -20.59
CA LYS A 311 3.33 -1.62 -21.13
C LYS A 311 2.91 -3.01 -20.70
N TYR A 312 3.85 -3.94 -20.68
CA TYR A 312 3.64 -5.30 -20.22
C TYR A 312 3.21 -5.37 -18.76
N ALA A 313 3.93 -4.66 -17.88
CA ALA A 313 3.59 -4.56 -16.46
C ALA A 313 2.24 -3.85 -16.22
N LYS A 314 1.94 -2.79 -16.98
CA LYS A 314 0.62 -2.12 -16.94
C LYS A 314 -0.50 -3.04 -17.37
N TYR A 315 -0.33 -3.82 -18.43
CA TYR A 315 -1.33 -4.79 -18.85
C TYR A 315 -1.60 -5.85 -17.76
N TYR A 316 -0.54 -6.36 -17.12
CA TYR A 316 -0.69 -7.26 -15.98
C TYR A 316 -1.44 -6.60 -14.83
N ARG A 317 -1.15 -5.35 -14.52
CA ARG A 317 -1.83 -4.62 -13.44
C ARG A 317 -3.29 -4.33 -13.75
N GLU A 318 -3.57 -3.78 -14.93
CA GLU A 318 -4.88 -3.23 -15.28
C GLU A 318 -5.86 -4.30 -15.75
N THR A 319 -5.36 -5.34 -16.40
CA THR A 319 -6.20 -6.39 -17.00
C THR A 319 -6.12 -7.71 -16.22
N VAL A 320 -4.94 -8.29 -16.12
CA VAL A 320 -4.79 -9.62 -15.51
C VAL A 320 -5.14 -9.58 -14.03
N PHE A 321 -4.56 -8.64 -13.29
CA PHE A 321 -4.82 -8.48 -11.85
C PHE A 321 -6.30 -8.15 -11.56
N ALA A 322 -6.94 -7.31 -12.37
CA ALA A 322 -8.36 -7.00 -12.21
C ALA A 322 -9.24 -8.25 -12.37
N LEU A 323 -8.96 -9.06 -13.40
CA LEU A 323 -9.67 -10.34 -13.61
C LEU A 323 -9.41 -11.35 -12.49
N MET A 324 -8.21 -11.37 -11.91
CA MET A 324 -7.92 -12.19 -10.73
C MET A 324 -8.79 -11.79 -9.54
N GLN A 325 -8.99 -10.48 -9.29
CA GLN A 325 -9.86 -9.99 -8.21
C GLN A 325 -11.33 -10.36 -8.46
N GLU A 326 -11.80 -10.26 -9.70
CA GLU A 326 -13.16 -10.65 -10.07
C GLU A 326 -13.38 -12.16 -9.89
N LEU A 327 -12.44 -12.99 -10.33
CA LEU A 327 -12.50 -14.43 -10.15
C LEU A 327 -12.50 -14.82 -8.67
N ARG A 328 -11.62 -14.18 -7.88
CA ARG A 328 -11.56 -14.38 -6.43
C ARG A 328 -12.89 -14.08 -5.74
N ALA A 329 -13.52 -12.95 -6.07
CA ALA A 329 -14.78 -12.55 -5.45
C ALA A 329 -15.89 -13.60 -5.64
N VAL A 330 -15.93 -14.26 -6.81
CA VAL A 330 -16.88 -15.36 -7.04
C VAL A 330 -16.47 -16.63 -6.28
N GLY A 331 -15.17 -16.92 -6.18
CA GLY A 331 -14.64 -18.03 -5.39
C GLY A 331 -14.99 -17.88 -3.91
N ASP A 332 -14.71 -16.72 -3.32
CA ASP A 332 -15.01 -16.38 -1.92
C ASP A 332 -16.54 -16.51 -1.62
N ALA A 333 -17.38 -16.10 -2.59
CA ALA A 333 -18.83 -16.26 -2.47
C ALA A 333 -19.30 -17.73 -2.54
N MET A 334 -18.60 -18.60 -3.28
CA MET A 334 -18.89 -20.04 -3.30
C MET A 334 -18.41 -20.73 -2.01
N GLU A 335 -17.27 -20.30 -1.46
CA GLU A 335 -16.76 -20.83 -0.20
C GLU A 335 -17.77 -20.71 0.93
N THR A 336 -18.44 -19.56 1.05
CA THR A 336 -19.43 -19.32 2.12
C THR A 336 -20.66 -20.19 2.07
N GLU A 337 -20.97 -20.82 0.93
CA GLU A 337 -22.14 -21.68 0.73
C GLU A 337 -21.78 -23.16 0.58
N THR A 338 -20.50 -23.48 0.38
CA THR A 338 -20.03 -24.86 0.21
C THR A 338 -19.67 -25.46 1.57
N ALA A 339 -20.14 -26.66 1.84
CA ALA A 339 -19.80 -27.35 3.08
C ALA A 339 -18.28 -27.56 3.21
N SER A 340 -17.75 -27.37 4.43
CA SER A 340 -16.31 -27.37 4.70
C SER A 340 -15.61 -28.68 4.28
N GLU A 341 -16.30 -29.82 4.32
CA GLU A 341 -15.77 -31.11 3.89
C GLU A 341 -15.53 -31.21 2.36
N TYR A 342 -16.19 -30.34 1.57
CA TYR A 342 -16.01 -30.24 0.12
C TYR A 342 -15.02 -29.16 -0.27
N TRP A 343 -14.88 -28.11 0.57
CA TRP A 343 -13.99 -27.00 0.24
C TRP A 343 -12.52 -27.45 0.25
N PRO A 344 -11.76 -27.24 -0.85
CA PRO A 344 -10.45 -27.91 -1.02
C PRO A 344 -9.30 -27.22 -0.25
N TYR A 345 -9.57 -26.16 0.51
CA TYR A 345 -8.56 -25.40 1.23
C TYR A 345 -8.93 -25.29 2.72
N PRO A 346 -7.91 -25.18 3.61
CA PRO A 346 -8.16 -25.08 5.04
C PRO A 346 -8.85 -23.76 5.40
N SER A 347 -9.80 -23.85 6.31
CA SER A 347 -10.44 -22.68 6.93
C SER A 347 -9.47 -21.93 7.86
N TYR A 348 -9.78 -20.67 8.19
CA TYR A 348 -9.02 -19.92 9.20
C TYR A 348 -8.96 -20.65 10.56
N GLY A 349 -10.03 -21.34 10.94
CA GLY A 349 -10.03 -22.14 12.16
C GLY A 349 -8.99 -23.24 12.14
N GLU A 350 -8.87 -23.97 11.03
CA GLU A 350 -7.85 -25.01 10.86
C GLU A 350 -6.43 -24.45 10.80
N LEU A 351 -6.23 -23.31 10.14
CA LEU A 351 -4.90 -22.67 10.07
C LEU A 351 -4.44 -22.09 11.43
N LEU A 352 -5.37 -21.51 12.22
CA LEU A 352 -5.02 -20.87 13.48
C LEU A 352 -4.91 -21.87 14.64
N PHE A 353 -5.63 -22.98 14.60
CA PHE A 353 -5.72 -23.97 15.67
C PHE A 353 -5.23 -25.38 15.24
N GLY A 354 -4.63 -25.49 14.08
CA GLY A 354 -3.93 -26.69 13.65
C GLY A 354 -2.70 -26.93 14.55
N VAL A 355 -2.72 -27.99 15.33
CA VAL A 355 -1.61 -28.47 16.16
C VAL A 355 -0.97 -29.66 15.49
#